data_342704990e01a53d4d5ff48494a3fe96
#
_entry.id   342704990e01a53d4d5ff48494a3fe96
#
_cell.length_a   1.000
_cell.length_b   1.000
_cell.length_c   1.000
_cell.angle_alpha   90.00
_cell.angle_beta   90.00
_cell.angle_gamma   90.00
#
_symmetry.space_group_name_H-M   'P 1'
#
loop_
_entity.id
_entity.type
_entity.pdbx_description
1 polymer ?
#
loop_
_entity_poly.entity_id
_entity_poly.type
_entity_poly.pdbx_seq_one_letter_code
_entity_poly.pdbx_strand_id
1 'polypeptide(L)'
;MKPPPPLLARAAFYLAFGSAVSILFSIAVSQILLALAAGTLLISGEKLRLPPVWLPLGLFMLGTLISLALADYPAAGLPQVRKFYVFLMLPVVYSTVRDHISIRRLFLGWGALGAATSIWGIIQFVQKILQARALGANFYDYYTGERITGAMSHWMTFGGEEMFALLMLGAFILFGPARRARDLWPWLLGALLMLVALLLGETRSIWLATLVSGLYLIWSWKRYVVLAIPIVLALAVFFGPPSVHERFTSLFRPRKDVDSNQFRIVTWRTGLRMVERHPWFGTGPDGPKIEFNQYIPPDVPRPLPVGYYGHLHNVYLQYAADRGIPTMLMMMWVLLKVLVDFARGLRRLPRGPGDARFILHGGIAIVVATLVEGFAEYNLGDSEVLTMFLVAIACGYAAMSAADGKESAVA
;
A
#
# COMPACT_ATOMS: atom_id res chain seq x y z
N MET A 1 10.02 28.47 26.67
CA MET A 1 10.57 27.32 25.95
C MET A 1 10.17 26.05 26.69
N LYS A 2 9.54 25.06 26.02
CA LYS A 2 9.33 23.73 26.65
C LYS A 2 10.69 23.05 26.83
N PRO A 3 10.95 22.36 27.95
CA PRO A 3 12.18 21.60 28.14
C PRO A 3 12.35 20.59 26.99
N PRO A 4 13.60 20.30 26.58
CA PRO A 4 13.82 19.30 25.54
C PRO A 4 13.25 17.95 25.99
N PRO A 5 12.66 17.16 25.08
CA PRO A 5 12.10 15.87 25.41
C PRO A 5 13.19 14.97 25.99
N PRO A 6 12.85 14.08 26.95
CA PRO A 6 13.80 13.15 27.55
C PRO A 6 14.50 12.30 26.47
N LEU A 7 15.76 11.90 26.73
CA LEU A 7 16.61 11.20 25.76
C LEU A 7 15.89 10.00 25.13
N LEU A 8 15.19 9.21 25.93
CA LEU A 8 14.46 8.03 25.47
C LEU A 8 13.29 8.39 24.53
N ALA A 9 12.58 9.49 24.77
CA ALA A 9 11.50 9.93 23.88
C ALA A 9 12.07 10.37 22.51
N ARG A 10 13.24 11.00 22.49
CA ARG A 10 13.97 11.35 21.25
C ARG A 10 14.45 10.08 20.53
N ALA A 11 14.98 9.10 21.26
CA ALA A 11 15.39 7.83 20.68
C ALA A 11 14.20 7.09 20.06
N ALA A 12 13.07 7.00 20.76
CA ALA A 12 11.83 6.41 20.23
C ALA A 12 11.37 7.09 18.93
N PHE A 13 11.47 8.43 18.86
CA PHE A 13 11.15 9.17 17.63
C PHE A 13 12.07 8.77 16.47
N TYR A 14 13.41 8.78 16.66
CA TYR A 14 14.34 8.45 15.56
C TYR A 14 14.23 7.00 15.13
N LEU A 15 13.99 6.07 16.06
CA LEU A 15 13.78 4.66 15.76
C LEU A 15 12.47 4.44 14.98
N ALA A 16 11.39 5.09 15.38
CA ALA A 16 10.11 5.02 14.66
C ALA A 16 10.20 5.66 13.27
N PHE A 17 10.87 6.80 13.16
CA PHE A 17 11.14 7.46 11.88
C PHE A 17 11.98 6.57 10.96
N GLY A 18 13.07 6.02 11.48
CA GLY A 18 13.94 5.10 10.75
C GLY A 18 13.19 3.85 10.30
N SER A 19 12.36 3.26 11.17
CA SER A 19 11.50 2.13 10.84
C SER A 19 10.55 2.46 9.68
N ALA A 20 9.84 3.58 9.77
CA ALA A 20 8.88 4.02 8.77
C ALA A 20 9.49 4.32 7.39
N VAL A 21 10.78 4.70 7.35
CA VAL A 21 11.48 5.01 6.09
C VAL A 21 12.20 3.81 5.51
N SER A 22 12.81 2.96 6.36
CA SER A 22 13.62 1.83 5.93
C SER A 22 12.82 0.69 5.28
N ILE A 23 11.50 0.70 5.41
CA ILE A 23 10.63 -0.33 4.83
C ILE A 23 10.83 -0.46 3.32
N LEU A 24 11.07 0.64 2.62
CA LEU A 24 11.30 0.71 1.17
C LEU A 24 12.57 -0.02 0.67
N PHE A 25 13.43 -0.48 1.56
CA PHE A 25 14.59 -1.25 1.16
C PHE A 25 14.83 -2.50 2.01
N SER A 26 14.25 -2.58 3.22
CA SER A 26 14.42 -3.76 4.08
C SER A 26 13.35 -3.86 5.16
N ILE A 27 12.49 -4.86 5.02
CA ILE A 27 11.51 -5.21 6.06
C ILE A 27 12.19 -5.57 7.39
N ALA A 28 13.31 -6.29 7.36
CA ALA A 28 14.01 -6.70 8.58
C ALA A 28 14.50 -5.50 9.38
N VAL A 29 15.12 -4.52 8.71
CA VAL A 29 15.59 -3.28 9.34
C VAL A 29 14.38 -2.50 9.91
N SER A 30 13.31 -2.36 9.14
CA SER A 30 12.09 -1.67 9.58
C SER A 30 11.51 -2.33 10.83
N GLN A 31 11.40 -3.65 10.86
CA GLN A 31 10.81 -4.38 11.98
C GLN A 31 11.67 -4.33 13.25
N ILE A 32 12.99 -4.45 13.12
CA ILE A 32 13.92 -4.30 14.26
C ILE A 32 13.79 -2.88 14.85
N LEU A 33 13.81 -1.86 13.99
CA LEU A 33 13.66 -0.48 14.43
C LEU A 33 12.28 -0.22 15.07
N LEU A 34 11.20 -0.85 14.56
CA LEU A 34 9.87 -0.78 15.17
C LEU A 34 9.85 -1.38 16.58
N ALA A 35 10.44 -2.56 16.75
CA ALA A 35 10.51 -3.22 18.06
C ALA A 35 11.29 -2.36 19.06
N LEU A 36 12.45 -1.82 18.65
CA LEU A 36 13.25 -0.91 19.47
C LEU A 36 12.49 0.39 19.77
N ALA A 37 11.77 0.96 18.79
CA ALA A 37 10.95 2.17 18.98
C ALA A 37 9.85 1.94 19.99
N ALA A 38 9.12 0.82 19.88
CA ALA A 38 8.05 0.45 20.81
C ALA A 38 8.59 0.23 22.23
N GLY A 39 9.67 -0.54 22.39
CA GLY A 39 10.33 -0.76 23.68
C GLY A 39 10.83 0.53 24.31
N THR A 40 11.52 1.38 23.54
CA THR A 40 12.02 2.68 24.02
C THR A 40 10.89 3.63 24.40
N LEU A 41 9.78 3.63 23.62
CA LEU A 41 8.59 4.44 23.94
C LEU A 41 7.96 4.00 25.27
N LEU A 42 7.83 2.71 25.51
CA LEU A 42 7.28 2.17 26.77
C LEU A 42 8.18 2.52 27.97
N ILE A 43 9.50 2.38 27.84
CA ILE A 43 10.46 2.70 28.92
C ILE A 43 10.52 4.22 29.18
N SER A 44 10.26 5.05 28.18
CA SER A 44 10.30 6.52 28.32
C SER A 44 9.21 7.08 29.22
N GLY A 45 8.18 6.30 29.55
CA GLY A 45 7.01 6.75 30.30
C GLY A 45 6.06 7.67 29.49
N GLU A 46 6.36 7.90 28.21
CA GLU A 46 5.47 8.65 27.32
C GLU A 46 4.17 7.86 27.06
N LYS A 47 3.03 8.54 27.07
CA LYS A 47 1.74 7.89 26.84
C LYS A 47 1.62 7.38 25.42
N LEU A 48 1.37 6.09 25.27
CA LEU A 48 0.97 5.51 23.99
C LEU A 48 -0.39 6.10 23.58
N ARG A 49 -0.45 6.72 22.41
CA ARG A 49 -1.66 7.33 21.84
C ARG A 49 -2.24 6.41 20.77
N LEU A 50 -3.56 6.26 20.79
CA LEU A 50 -4.28 5.48 19.80
C LEU A 50 -5.00 6.44 18.83
N PRO A 51 -4.83 6.29 17.51
CA PRO A 51 -5.55 7.10 16.53
C PRO A 51 -7.03 6.71 16.48
N PRO A 52 -7.92 7.57 15.95
CA PRO A 52 -9.38 7.33 15.95
C PRO A 52 -9.86 6.03 15.31
N VAL A 53 -9.01 5.34 14.55
CA VAL A 53 -9.33 4.04 13.91
C VAL A 53 -9.05 2.83 14.82
N TRP A 54 -8.60 3.03 16.07
CA TRP A 54 -8.23 1.92 16.96
C TRP A 54 -9.40 0.94 17.22
N LEU A 55 -10.64 1.44 17.30
CA LEU A 55 -11.79 0.58 17.58
C LEU A 55 -12.09 -0.40 16.44
N PRO A 56 -12.35 0.04 15.18
CA PRO A 56 -12.58 -0.90 14.09
C PRO A 56 -11.36 -1.79 13.80
N LEU A 57 -10.15 -1.30 14.00
CA LEU A 57 -8.93 -2.10 13.88
C LEU A 57 -8.84 -3.18 14.96
N GLY A 58 -9.14 -2.84 16.22
CA GLY A 58 -9.18 -3.80 17.33
C GLY A 58 -10.25 -4.87 17.11
N LEU A 59 -11.42 -4.49 16.60
CA LEU A 59 -12.47 -5.46 16.23
C LEU A 59 -12.05 -6.37 15.09
N PHE A 60 -11.34 -5.85 14.08
CA PHE A 60 -10.75 -6.68 13.02
C PHE A 60 -9.74 -7.70 13.59
N MET A 61 -8.87 -7.26 14.51
CA MET A 61 -7.91 -8.16 15.16
C MET A 61 -8.62 -9.22 16.00
N LEU A 62 -9.62 -8.82 16.78
CA LEU A 62 -10.43 -9.73 17.58
C LEU A 62 -11.16 -10.76 16.69
N GLY A 63 -11.82 -10.30 15.62
CA GLY A 63 -12.48 -11.18 14.66
C GLY A 63 -11.51 -12.17 14.01
N THR A 64 -10.27 -11.75 13.72
CA THR A 64 -9.21 -12.64 13.22
C THR A 64 -8.83 -13.70 14.25
N LEU A 65 -8.73 -13.35 15.55
CA LEU A 65 -8.45 -14.33 16.62
C LEU A 65 -9.59 -15.32 16.82
N ILE A 66 -10.84 -14.84 16.75
CA ILE A 66 -12.02 -15.72 16.84
C ILE A 66 -12.04 -16.68 15.65
N SER A 67 -11.82 -16.16 14.43
CA SER A 67 -11.73 -17.00 13.22
C SER A 67 -10.63 -18.06 13.34
N LEU A 68 -9.44 -17.67 13.85
CA LEU A 68 -8.35 -18.63 14.08
C LEU A 68 -8.73 -19.73 15.09
N ALA A 69 -9.40 -19.35 16.18
CA ALA A 69 -9.79 -20.29 17.23
C ALA A 69 -10.87 -21.28 16.76
N LEU A 70 -11.68 -20.90 15.77
CA LEU A 70 -12.75 -21.73 15.20
C LEU A 70 -12.34 -22.44 13.90
N ALA A 71 -11.11 -22.23 13.42
CA ALA A 71 -10.61 -22.84 12.19
C ALA A 71 -10.29 -24.34 12.35
N ASP A 72 -10.47 -25.11 11.31
CA ASP A 72 -10.11 -26.54 11.29
C ASP A 72 -8.58 -26.74 11.38
N TYR A 73 -7.80 -25.76 10.89
CA TYR A 73 -6.32 -25.79 10.88
C TYR A 73 -5.71 -24.55 11.56
N PRO A 74 -5.91 -24.34 12.89
CA PRO A 74 -5.49 -23.12 13.56
C PRO A 74 -3.96 -22.90 13.53
N ALA A 75 -3.17 -23.97 13.57
CA ALA A 75 -1.71 -23.87 13.51
C ALA A 75 -1.22 -23.21 12.20
N ALA A 76 -1.92 -23.43 11.10
CA ALA A 76 -1.59 -22.86 9.80
C ALA A 76 -1.89 -21.35 9.71
N GLY A 77 -2.85 -20.85 10.48
CA GLY A 77 -3.20 -19.43 10.57
C GLY A 77 -2.30 -18.60 11.51
N LEU A 78 -1.50 -19.24 12.37
CA LEU A 78 -0.62 -18.55 13.31
C LEU A 78 0.34 -17.53 12.66
N PRO A 79 0.96 -17.77 11.49
CA PRO A 79 1.79 -16.77 10.81
C PRO A 79 1.06 -15.47 10.52
N GLN A 80 -0.23 -15.49 10.23
CA GLN A 80 -1.04 -14.29 10.00
C GLN A 80 -1.28 -13.51 11.30
N VAL A 81 -1.48 -14.20 12.43
CA VAL A 81 -1.62 -13.57 13.74
C VAL A 81 -0.27 -12.99 14.21
N ARG A 82 0.84 -13.67 13.92
CA ARG A 82 2.18 -13.11 14.19
C ARG A 82 2.37 -11.76 13.50
N LYS A 83 1.79 -11.53 12.31
CA LYS A 83 1.85 -10.23 11.64
C LYS A 83 1.17 -9.09 12.40
N PHE A 84 0.45 -9.36 13.49
CA PHE A 84 -0.18 -8.32 14.31
C PHE A 84 0.84 -7.32 14.90
N TYR A 85 2.10 -7.71 15.05
CA TYR A 85 3.14 -6.77 15.48
C TYR A 85 3.34 -5.61 14.49
N VAL A 86 3.05 -5.81 13.18
CA VAL A 86 3.12 -4.75 12.18
C VAL A 86 2.14 -3.62 12.51
N PHE A 87 0.98 -3.94 13.09
CA PHE A 87 -0.01 -2.93 13.48
C PHE A 87 0.49 -2.01 14.61
N LEU A 88 1.56 -2.37 15.34
CA LEU A 88 2.22 -1.47 16.29
C LEU A 88 2.80 -0.24 15.60
N MET A 89 3.06 -0.29 14.29
CA MET A 89 3.50 0.86 13.52
C MET A 89 2.53 2.04 13.67
N LEU A 90 1.23 1.76 13.68
CA LEU A 90 0.19 2.79 13.79
C LEU A 90 0.27 3.58 15.13
N PRO A 91 0.18 2.98 16.33
CA PRO A 91 0.27 3.73 17.58
C PRO A 91 1.68 4.26 17.86
N VAL A 92 2.75 3.57 17.45
CA VAL A 92 4.14 4.03 17.66
C VAL A 92 4.41 5.30 16.86
N VAL A 93 4.12 5.32 15.56
CA VAL A 93 4.31 6.50 14.72
C VAL A 93 3.38 7.64 15.17
N TYR A 94 2.10 7.35 15.45
CA TYR A 94 1.15 8.36 15.93
C TYR A 94 1.57 9.00 17.27
N SER A 95 2.26 8.23 18.13
CA SER A 95 2.75 8.72 19.43
C SER A 95 4.03 9.52 19.33
N THR A 96 4.91 9.22 18.36
CA THR A 96 6.27 9.77 18.28
C THR A 96 6.40 10.87 17.23
N VAL A 97 5.78 10.73 16.06
CA VAL A 97 5.91 11.67 14.92
C VAL A 97 4.72 12.65 14.94
N ARG A 98 4.87 13.78 15.65
CA ARG A 98 3.73 14.66 15.99
C ARG A 98 3.71 15.99 15.24
N ASP A 99 4.80 16.42 14.64
CA ASP A 99 4.89 17.71 13.98
C ASP A 99 4.93 17.58 12.46
N HIS A 100 4.39 18.59 11.78
CA HIS A 100 4.26 18.60 10.32
C HIS A 100 5.61 18.52 9.58
N ILE A 101 6.68 19.08 10.17
CA ILE A 101 8.01 19.10 9.57
C ILE A 101 8.62 17.69 9.56
N SER A 102 8.49 16.99 10.69
CA SER A 102 8.95 15.59 10.83
C SER A 102 8.17 14.67 9.89
N ILE A 103 6.84 14.82 9.81
CA ILE A 103 6.00 14.05 8.88
C ILE A 103 6.41 14.34 7.43
N ARG A 104 6.63 15.60 7.07
CA ARG A 104 7.12 15.98 5.74
C ARG A 104 8.46 15.32 5.42
N ARG A 105 9.42 15.36 6.35
CA ARG A 105 10.73 14.72 6.17
C ARG A 105 10.62 13.22 5.98
N LEU A 106 9.71 12.55 6.71
CA LEU A 106 9.43 11.13 6.55
C LEU A 106 8.97 10.82 5.12
N PHE A 107 7.98 11.53 4.61
CA PHE A 107 7.46 11.30 3.26
C PHE A 107 8.43 11.73 2.15
N LEU A 108 9.28 12.72 2.39
CA LEU A 108 10.39 13.02 1.49
C LEU A 108 11.46 11.91 1.52
N GLY A 109 11.63 11.25 2.67
CA GLY A 109 12.42 10.02 2.77
C GLY A 109 11.85 8.90 1.88
N TRP A 110 10.52 8.70 1.88
CA TRP A 110 9.87 7.78 0.94
C TRP A 110 10.13 8.17 -0.52
N GLY A 111 9.97 9.45 -0.85
CA GLY A 111 10.24 9.94 -2.20
C GLY A 111 11.68 9.73 -2.66
N ALA A 112 12.66 9.94 -1.77
CA ALA A 112 14.08 9.74 -2.09
C ALA A 112 14.45 8.26 -2.23
N LEU A 113 13.99 7.40 -1.30
CA LEU A 113 14.24 5.96 -1.38
C LEU A 113 13.47 5.31 -2.51
N GLY A 114 12.19 5.68 -2.74
CA GLY A 114 11.43 5.21 -3.89
C GLY A 114 12.09 5.57 -5.22
N ALA A 115 12.63 6.78 -5.36
CA ALA A 115 13.42 7.13 -6.54
C ALA A 115 14.68 6.24 -6.69
N ALA A 116 15.36 5.93 -5.59
CA ALA A 116 16.55 5.08 -5.61
C ALA A 116 16.21 3.61 -5.96
N THR A 117 15.16 3.04 -5.35
CA THR A 117 14.68 1.69 -5.66
C THR A 117 14.10 1.59 -7.06
N SER A 118 13.49 2.67 -7.58
CA SER A 118 13.05 2.79 -8.98
C SER A 118 14.23 2.74 -9.96
N ILE A 119 15.34 3.44 -9.67
CA ILE A 119 16.56 3.35 -10.52
C ILE A 119 17.04 1.90 -10.57
N TRP A 120 17.08 1.22 -9.41
CA TRP A 120 17.46 -0.18 -9.38
C TRP A 120 16.49 -1.07 -10.16
N GLY A 121 15.18 -0.85 -10.03
CA GLY A 121 14.16 -1.56 -10.83
C GLY A 121 14.33 -1.34 -12.34
N ILE A 122 14.66 -0.12 -12.78
CA ILE A 122 14.93 0.17 -14.20
C ILE A 122 16.18 -0.58 -14.67
N ILE A 123 17.24 -0.64 -13.88
CA ILE A 123 18.45 -1.44 -14.16
C ILE A 123 18.08 -2.92 -14.28
N GLN A 124 17.28 -3.46 -13.35
CA GLN A 124 16.79 -4.84 -13.42
C GLN A 124 16.02 -5.09 -14.71
N PHE A 125 15.18 -4.15 -15.17
CA PHE A 125 14.44 -4.29 -16.44
C PHE A 125 15.38 -4.48 -17.63
N VAL A 126 16.43 -3.65 -17.73
CA VAL A 126 17.46 -3.80 -18.79
C VAL A 126 18.16 -5.16 -18.68
N GLN A 127 18.51 -5.59 -17.46
CA GLN A 127 19.11 -6.91 -17.24
C GLN A 127 18.18 -8.05 -17.69
N LYS A 128 16.86 -7.96 -17.41
CA LYS A 128 15.87 -8.95 -17.86
C LYS A 128 15.75 -9.01 -19.40
N ILE A 129 15.85 -7.86 -20.08
CA ILE A 129 15.93 -7.84 -21.56
C ILE A 129 17.16 -8.62 -22.06
N LEU A 130 18.33 -8.38 -21.47
CA LEU A 130 19.56 -9.06 -21.86
C LEU A 130 19.50 -10.56 -21.57
N GLN A 131 18.92 -10.96 -20.44
CA GLN A 131 18.72 -12.35 -20.05
C GLN A 131 17.77 -13.07 -21.03
N ALA A 132 16.62 -12.48 -21.35
CA ALA A 132 15.68 -13.06 -22.31
C ALA A 132 16.32 -13.25 -23.71
N ARG A 133 17.11 -12.25 -24.17
CA ARG A 133 17.86 -12.35 -25.43
C ARG A 133 18.89 -13.48 -25.39
N ALA A 134 19.64 -13.63 -24.31
CA ALA A 134 20.63 -14.71 -24.14
C ALA A 134 19.99 -16.10 -24.17
N LEU A 135 18.75 -16.22 -23.69
CA LEU A 135 17.96 -17.45 -23.69
C LEU A 135 17.22 -17.71 -25.00
N GLY A 136 17.25 -16.76 -25.96
CA GLY A 136 16.44 -16.83 -27.17
C GLY A 136 14.92 -16.81 -26.91
N ALA A 137 14.50 -16.35 -25.73
CA ALA A 137 13.10 -16.33 -25.31
C ALA A 137 12.37 -15.07 -25.79
N ASN A 138 11.06 -15.20 -26.02
CA ASN A 138 10.21 -14.02 -26.18
C ASN A 138 10.24 -13.20 -24.89
N PHE A 139 10.57 -11.91 -24.98
CA PHE A 139 10.74 -11.07 -23.79
C PHE A 139 9.46 -10.95 -22.95
N TYR A 140 8.31 -10.78 -23.58
CA TYR A 140 7.05 -10.66 -22.84
C TYR A 140 6.72 -11.92 -22.04
N ASP A 141 6.86 -13.10 -22.66
CA ASP A 141 6.57 -14.37 -22.00
C ASP A 141 7.53 -14.64 -20.84
N TYR A 142 8.82 -14.34 -21.03
CA TYR A 142 9.84 -14.41 -19.98
C TYR A 142 9.54 -13.43 -18.84
N TYR A 143 9.24 -12.18 -19.19
CA TYR A 143 9.12 -11.08 -18.24
C TYR A 143 7.86 -11.16 -17.39
N THR A 144 6.75 -11.72 -17.89
CA THR A 144 5.54 -11.89 -17.08
C THR A 144 5.75 -12.74 -15.83
N GLY A 145 6.71 -13.67 -15.83
CA GLY A 145 7.10 -14.49 -14.67
C GLY A 145 8.23 -13.90 -13.83
N GLU A 146 9.03 -12.98 -14.40
CA GLU A 146 10.31 -12.54 -13.87
C GLU A 146 10.44 -11.01 -13.82
N ARG A 147 9.39 -10.32 -13.35
CA ARG A 147 9.32 -8.85 -13.31
C ARG A 147 10.32 -8.21 -12.37
N ILE A 148 10.51 -6.91 -12.54
CA ILE A 148 11.35 -6.12 -11.63
C ILE A 148 10.76 -6.11 -10.22
N THR A 149 11.64 -6.16 -9.23
CA THR A 149 11.30 -6.22 -7.82
C THR A 149 11.90 -5.06 -7.01
N GLY A 150 12.75 -4.23 -7.64
CA GLY A 150 13.52 -3.21 -6.92
C GLY A 150 14.37 -3.85 -5.82
N ALA A 151 14.25 -3.37 -4.60
CA ALA A 151 14.90 -3.93 -3.42
C ALA A 151 14.08 -5.04 -2.73
N MET A 152 12.85 -5.33 -3.23
CA MET A 152 11.93 -6.27 -2.62
C MET A 152 12.10 -7.69 -3.19
N SER A 153 11.49 -8.66 -2.50
CA SER A 153 11.49 -10.06 -2.94
C SER A 153 10.45 -10.34 -4.04
N HIS A 154 9.44 -9.48 -4.16
CA HIS A 154 8.31 -9.69 -5.07
C HIS A 154 7.88 -8.40 -5.78
N TRP A 155 7.50 -8.51 -7.07
CA TRP A 155 7.10 -7.35 -7.89
C TRP A 155 5.82 -6.65 -7.41
N MET A 156 4.90 -7.39 -6.76
CA MET A 156 3.67 -6.81 -6.20
C MET A 156 3.99 -5.90 -5.01
N THR A 157 4.87 -6.36 -4.12
CA THR A 157 5.34 -5.59 -2.96
C THR A 157 6.04 -4.31 -3.42
N PHE A 158 7.00 -4.45 -4.35
CA PHE A 158 7.68 -3.30 -4.97
C PHE A 158 6.68 -2.31 -5.60
N GLY A 159 5.73 -2.82 -6.41
CA GLY A 159 4.71 -1.98 -7.04
C GLY A 159 3.82 -1.26 -6.03
N GLY A 160 3.41 -1.92 -4.95
CA GLY A 160 2.59 -1.32 -3.88
C GLY A 160 3.32 -0.23 -3.12
N GLU A 161 4.59 -0.45 -2.77
CA GLU A 161 5.43 0.54 -2.09
C GLU A 161 5.72 1.75 -2.96
N GLU A 162 6.13 1.54 -4.22
CA GLU A 162 6.38 2.62 -5.17
C GLU A 162 5.11 3.44 -5.46
N MET A 163 3.96 2.79 -5.57
CA MET A 163 2.67 3.46 -5.72
C MET A 163 2.38 4.39 -4.54
N PHE A 164 2.56 3.92 -3.30
CA PHE A 164 2.31 4.76 -2.11
C PHE A 164 3.30 5.91 -2.00
N ALA A 165 4.59 5.66 -2.27
CA ALA A 165 5.62 6.69 -2.28
C ALA A 165 5.35 7.75 -3.36
N LEU A 166 4.99 7.33 -4.58
CA LEU A 166 4.64 8.21 -5.69
C LEU A 166 3.40 9.07 -5.38
N LEU A 167 2.33 8.47 -4.84
CA LEU A 167 1.10 9.19 -4.49
C LEU A 167 1.35 10.24 -3.40
N MET A 168 2.17 9.91 -2.40
CA MET A 168 2.53 10.85 -1.33
C MET A 168 3.44 11.97 -1.86
N LEU A 169 4.40 11.64 -2.71
CA LEU A 169 5.28 12.62 -3.37
C LEU A 169 4.48 13.52 -4.32
N GLY A 170 3.54 12.96 -5.08
CA GLY A 170 2.62 13.71 -5.93
C GLY A 170 1.76 14.69 -5.13
N ALA A 171 1.21 14.23 -3.99
CA ALA A 171 0.46 15.09 -3.08
C ALA A 171 1.35 16.24 -2.53
N PHE A 172 2.61 15.96 -2.19
CA PHE A 172 3.56 16.97 -1.76
C PHE A 172 3.91 17.98 -2.85
N ILE A 173 4.08 17.56 -4.09
CA ILE A 173 4.35 18.46 -5.23
C ILE A 173 3.14 19.38 -5.48
N LEU A 174 1.91 18.88 -5.38
CA LEU A 174 0.70 19.59 -5.72
C LEU A 174 0.15 20.47 -4.58
N PHE A 175 0.26 20.02 -3.34
CA PHE A 175 -0.38 20.64 -2.17
C PHE A 175 0.59 21.05 -1.05
N GLY A 176 1.86 20.69 -1.14
CA GLY A 176 2.87 21.02 -0.14
C GLY A 176 3.15 22.52 -0.03
N PRO A 177 3.93 22.97 0.97
CA PRO A 177 4.26 24.36 1.15
C PRO A 177 4.86 25.00 -0.10
N ALA A 178 4.54 26.27 -0.33
CA ALA A 178 5.02 27.00 -1.51
C ALA A 178 6.56 26.99 -1.58
N ARG A 179 7.10 26.75 -2.76
CA ARG A 179 8.52 26.60 -3.04
C ARG A 179 8.89 27.22 -4.38
N ARG A 180 10.18 27.49 -4.56
CA ARG A 180 10.74 27.88 -5.85
C ARG A 180 10.75 26.67 -6.78
N ALA A 181 10.54 26.87 -8.07
CA ALA A 181 10.55 25.78 -9.07
C ALA A 181 11.83 24.94 -9.02
N ARG A 182 12.99 25.56 -8.75
CA ARG A 182 14.27 24.87 -8.61
C ARG A 182 14.32 23.87 -7.44
N ASP A 183 13.51 24.11 -6.38
CA ASP A 183 13.50 23.24 -5.20
C ASP A 183 12.54 22.04 -5.40
N LEU A 184 11.68 22.09 -6.41
CA LEU A 184 10.78 21.01 -6.80
C LEU A 184 11.40 20.04 -7.82
N TRP A 185 12.42 20.48 -8.57
CA TRP A 185 13.04 19.69 -9.64
C TRP A 185 13.48 18.28 -9.20
N PRO A 186 14.19 18.07 -8.06
CA PRO A 186 14.61 16.72 -7.67
C PRO A 186 13.41 15.79 -7.40
N TRP A 187 12.33 16.36 -6.85
CA TRP A 187 11.11 15.62 -6.53
C TRP A 187 10.28 15.28 -7.77
N LEU A 188 10.27 16.16 -8.77
CA LEU A 188 9.68 15.88 -10.08
C LEU A 188 10.44 14.75 -10.79
N LEU A 189 11.77 14.79 -10.75
CA LEU A 189 12.60 13.70 -11.29
C LEU A 189 12.36 12.39 -10.54
N GLY A 190 12.30 12.41 -9.20
CA GLY A 190 11.98 11.24 -8.41
C GLY A 190 10.60 10.66 -8.75
N ALA A 191 9.58 11.51 -8.88
CA ALA A 191 8.25 11.10 -9.28
C ALA A 191 8.22 10.48 -10.70
N LEU A 192 8.99 11.04 -11.63
CA LEU A 192 9.13 10.49 -12.98
C LEU A 192 9.80 9.10 -12.96
N LEU A 193 10.88 8.94 -12.19
CA LEU A 193 11.57 7.64 -12.04
C LEU A 193 10.63 6.57 -11.46
N MET A 194 9.88 6.90 -10.40
CA MET A 194 8.88 5.99 -9.82
C MET A 194 7.76 5.66 -10.81
N LEU A 195 7.27 6.64 -11.57
CA LEU A 195 6.25 6.40 -12.58
C LEU A 195 6.76 5.46 -13.68
N VAL A 196 8.00 5.66 -14.16
CA VAL A 196 8.64 4.76 -15.14
C VAL A 196 8.78 3.35 -14.58
N ALA A 197 9.28 3.20 -13.34
CA ALA A 197 9.42 1.89 -12.70
C ALA A 197 8.07 1.18 -12.55
N LEU A 198 7.01 1.90 -12.15
CA LEU A 198 5.65 1.35 -12.07
C LEU A 198 5.13 0.87 -13.44
N LEU A 199 5.38 1.64 -14.51
CA LEU A 199 5.01 1.23 -15.87
C LEU A 199 5.77 -0.03 -16.29
N LEU A 200 7.07 -0.08 -16.04
CA LEU A 200 7.91 -1.22 -16.34
C LEU A 200 7.60 -2.45 -15.46
N GLY A 201 7.03 -2.27 -14.28
CA GLY A 201 6.57 -3.37 -13.42
C GLY A 201 5.40 -4.18 -13.98
N GLU A 202 4.74 -3.68 -15.03
CA GLU A 202 3.66 -4.34 -15.81
C GLU A 202 2.54 -4.96 -14.96
N THR A 203 2.25 -4.35 -13.81
CA THR A 203 1.20 -4.80 -12.90
C THR A 203 -0.05 -3.96 -13.09
N ARG A 204 -1.04 -4.53 -13.79
CA ARG A 204 -2.27 -3.82 -14.22
C ARG A 204 -3.09 -3.25 -13.07
N SER A 205 -3.18 -3.96 -11.94
CA SER A 205 -3.88 -3.49 -10.73
C SER A 205 -3.22 -2.24 -10.13
N ILE A 206 -1.89 -2.23 -10.07
CA ILE A 206 -1.10 -1.06 -9.60
C ILE A 206 -1.27 0.13 -10.56
N TRP A 207 -1.24 -0.10 -11.89
CA TRP A 207 -1.49 0.95 -12.87
C TRP A 207 -2.87 1.59 -12.68
N LEU A 208 -3.92 0.76 -12.56
CA LEU A 208 -5.29 1.25 -12.34
C LEU A 208 -5.42 2.02 -11.02
N ALA A 209 -4.88 1.48 -9.94
CA ALA A 209 -4.93 2.12 -8.64
C ALA A 209 -4.16 3.45 -8.61
N THR A 210 -2.96 3.49 -9.22
CA THR A 210 -2.17 4.72 -9.37
C THR A 210 -2.91 5.76 -10.21
N LEU A 211 -3.53 5.34 -11.32
CA LEU A 211 -4.31 6.21 -12.18
C LEU A 211 -5.51 6.83 -11.46
N VAL A 212 -6.34 6.01 -10.82
CA VAL A 212 -7.54 6.49 -10.11
C VAL A 212 -7.17 7.43 -8.96
N SER A 213 -6.14 7.09 -8.19
CA SER A 213 -5.68 7.92 -7.07
C SER A 213 -4.95 9.18 -7.55
N GLY A 214 -4.21 9.09 -8.64
CA GLY A 214 -3.60 10.25 -9.31
C GLY A 214 -4.66 11.20 -9.88
N LEU A 215 -5.73 10.66 -10.49
CA LEU A 215 -6.89 11.43 -10.92
C LEU A 215 -7.52 12.21 -9.76
N TYR A 216 -7.69 11.57 -8.59
CA TYR A 216 -8.17 12.25 -7.39
C TYR A 216 -7.25 13.43 -7.02
N LEU A 217 -5.92 13.24 -7.00
CA LEU A 217 -4.97 14.30 -6.65
C LEU A 217 -5.03 15.46 -7.66
N ILE A 218 -5.01 15.16 -8.96
CA ILE A 218 -5.05 16.16 -10.03
C ILE A 218 -6.38 16.90 -10.05
N TRP A 219 -7.51 16.19 -9.89
CA TRP A 219 -8.83 16.80 -9.78
C TRP A 219 -8.93 17.77 -8.60
N SER A 220 -8.41 17.34 -7.44
CA SER A 220 -8.40 18.15 -6.21
C SER A 220 -7.49 19.38 -6.31
N TRP A 221 -6.45 19.32 -7.16
CA TRP A 221 -5.55 20.46 -7.43
C TRP A 221 -6.11 21.38 -8.50
N LYS A 222 -6.30 20.88 -9.73
CA LYS A 222 -6.81 21.64 -10.87
C LYS A 222 -7.59 20.72 -11.81
N ARG A 223 -8.92 20.72 -11.70
CA ARG A 223 -9.80 19.78 -12.43
C ARG A 223 -9.63 19.78 -13.95
N TYR A 224 -9.26 20.92 -14.56
CA TYR A 224 -9.08 21.00 -16.02
C TYR A 224 -7.83 20.24 -16.50
N VAL A 225 -6.82 20.03 -15.64
CA VAL A 225 -5.62 19.27 -15.99
C VAL A 225 -5.93 17.78 -16.21
N VAL A 226 -7.04 17.28 -15.67
CA VAL A 226 -7.51 15.91 -15.90
C VAL A 226 -7.71 15.62 -17.39
N LEU A 227 -8.05 16.64 -18.20
CA LEU A 227 -8.21 16.50 -19.65
C LEU A 227 -6.90 16.13 -20.39
N ALA A 228 -5.74 16.40 -19.78
CA ALA A 228 -4.45 15.98 -20.33
C ALA A 228 -4.12 14.49 -20.10
N ILE A 229 -4.80 13.81 -19.17
CA ILE A 229 -4.47 12.45 -18.78
C ILE A 229 -4.62 11.45 -19.94
N PRO A 230 -5.70 11.46 -20.77
CA PRO A 230 -5.79 10.57 -21.93
C PRO A 230 -4.61 10.72 -22.89
N ILE A 231 -4.13 11.96 -23.07
CA ILE A 231 -2.97 12.26 -23.91
C ILE A 231 -1.70 11.65 -23.30
N VAL A 232 -1.47 11.84 -21.98
CA VAL A 232 -0.31 11.28 -21.28
C VAL A 232 -0.33 9.75 -21.34
N LEU A 233 -1.49 9.13 -21.15
CA LEU A 233 -1.65 7.67 -21.25
C LEU A 233 -1.37 7.17 -22.67
N ALA A 234 -1.90 7.85 -23.69
CA ALA A 234 -1.64 7.51 -25.08
C ALA A 234 -0.14 7.61 -25.40
N LEU A 235 0.54 8.66 -24.94
CA LEU A 235 1.99 8.80 -25.10
C LEU A 235 2.77 7.70 -24.35
N ALA A 236 2.36 7.36 -23.12
CA ALA A 236 3.00 6.29 -22.34
C ALA A 236 2.89 4.92 -23.03
N VAL A 237 1.75 4.62 -23.66
CA VAL A 237 1.57 3.38 -24.45
C VAL A 237 2.36 3.47 -25.74
N PHE A 238 2.31 4.60 -26.45
CA PHE A 238 2.94 4.75 -27.77
C PHE A 238 4.48 4.72 -27.72
N PHE A 239 5.08 5.41 -26.72
CA PHE A 239 6.54 5.47 -26.53
C PHE A 239 7.07 4.41 -25.55
N GLY A 240 6.19 3.64 -24.92
CA GLY A 240 6.58 2.57 -24.00
C GLY A 240 7.26 1.39 -24.72
N PRO A 241 8.00 0.55 -23.99
CA PRO A 241 8.55 -0.68 -24.53
C PRO A 241 7.44 -1.59 -25.12
N PRO A 242 7.78 -2.44 -26.12
CA PRO A 242 6.81 -3.37 -26.71
C PRO A 242 6.07 -4.23 -25.69
N SER A 243 6.73 -4.65 -24.59
CA SER A 243 6.12 -5.41 -23.52
C SER A 243 5.01 -4.66 -22.80
N VAL A 244 5.16 -3.35 -22.57
CA VAL A 244 4.12 -2.48 -21.98
C VAL A 244 2.91 -2.39 -22.94
N HIS A 245 3.17 -2.26 -24.25
CA HIS A 245 2.11 -2.27 -25.25
C HIS A 245 1.39 -3.62 -25.30
N GLU A 246 2.12 -4.74 -25.31
CA GLU A 246 1.54 -6.09 -25.24
C GLU A 246 0.74 -6.28 -23.94
N ARG A 247 1.25 -5.78 -22.82
CA ARG A 247 0.57 -5.85 -21.53
C ARG A 247 -0.72 -5.04 -21.49
N PHE A 248 -0.74 -3.89 -22.14
CA PHE A 248 -1.95 -3.07 -22.30
C PHE A 248 -2.97 -3.76 -23.21
N THR A 249 -2.54 -4.28 -24.36
CA THR A 249 -3.44 -4.98 -25.30
C THR A 249 -4.01 -6.27 -24.71
N SER A 250 -3.28 -6.92 -23.79
CA SER A 250 -3.76 -8.12 -23.08
C SER A 250 -4.96 -7.86 -22.16
N LEU A 251 -5.30 -6.61 -21.86
CA LEU A 251 -6.57 -6.26 -21.18
C LEU A 251 -7.79 -6.61 -22.05
N PHE A 252 -7.66 -6.43 -23.36
CA PHE A 252 -8.75 -6.63 -24.32
C PHE A 252 -8.66 -7.99 -25.02
N ARG A 253 -7.45 -8.52 -25.18
CA ARG A 253 -7.15 -9.79 -25.88
C ARG A 253 -6.15 -10.61 -25.06
N PRO A 254 -6.59 -11.22 -23.95
CA PRO A 254 -5.70 -12.01 -23.10
C PRO A 254 -5.22 -13.27 -23.82
N ARG A 255 -3.92 -13.58 -23.73
CA ARG A 255 -3.35 -14.85 -24.15
C ARG A 255 -3.64 -15.91 -23.09
N LYS A 256 -4.20 -17.06 -23.49
CA LYS A 256 -4.65 -18.09 -22.56
C LYS A 256 -3.54 -18.65 -21.66
N ASP A 257 -2.33 -18.74 -22.18
CA ASP A 257 -1.19 -19.40 -21.51
C ASP A 257 -0.31 -18.45 -20.67
N VAL A 258 -0.42 -17.15 -20.88
CA VAL A 258 0.47 -16.15 -20.25
C VAL A 258 -0.31 -15.15 -19.38
N ASP A 259 -1.55 -14.86 -19.76
CA ASP A 259 -2.34 -13.83 -19.08
C ASP A 259 -3.18 -14.39 -17.93
N SER A 260 -2.96 -13.84 -16.77
CA SER A 260 -3.45 -14.28 -15.47
C SER A 260 -4.96 -14.16 -15.21
N ASN A 261 -5.80 -13.86 -16.22
CA ASN A 261 -7.21 -13.59 -15.98
C ASN A 261 -8.04 -14.84 -15.66
N GLN A 262 -7.69 -15.99 -16.25
CA GLN A 262 -8.48 -17.22 -16.07
C GLN A 262 -8.34 -17.81 -14.67
N PHE A 263 -7.12 -17.85 -14.11
CA PHE A 263 -6.94 -18.39 -12.75
C PHE A 263 -7.62 -17.50 -11.70
N ARG A 264 -7.69 -16.16 -11.92
CA ARG A 264 -8.42 -15.26 -11.03
C ARG A 264 -9.92 -15.56 -10.99
N ILE A 265 -10.52 -15.88 -12.12
CA ILE A 265 -11.94 -16.30 -12.16
C ILE A 265 -12.12 -17.55 -11.32
N VAL A 266 -11.22 -18.52 -11.43
CA VAL A 266 -11.27 -19.75 -10.60
C VAL A 266 -11.09 -19.42 -9.13
N THR A 267 -10.09 -18.58 -8.76
CA THR A 267 -9.86 -18.19 -7.35
C THR A 267 -11.04 -17.44 -6.77
N TRP A 268 -11.66 -16.53 -7.52
CA TRP A 268 -12.81 -15.77 -7.04
C TRP A 268 -14.06 -16.65 -6.88
N ARG A 269 -14.35 -17.54 -7.84
CA ARG A 269 -15.46 -18.48 -7.74
C ARG A 269 -15.28 -19.44 -6.56
N THR A 270 -14.06 -19.91 -6.34
CA THR A 270 -13.71 -20.75 -5.19
C THR A 270 -13.88 -19.97 -3.88
N GLY A 271 -13.35 -18.76 -3.81
CA GLY A 271 -13.49 -17.88 -2.64
C GLY A 271 -14.95 -17.56 -2.30
N LEU A 272 -15.79 -17.28 -3.31
CA LEU A 272 -17.23 -17.07 -3.09
C LEU A 272 -17.88 -18.30 -2.44
N ARG A 273 -17.56 -19.52 -2.90
CA ARG A 273 -18.08 -20.74 -2.28
C ARG A 273 -17.60 -20.94 -0.84
N MET A 274 -16.36 -20.52 -0.52
CA MET A 274 -15.87 -20.51 0.87
C MET A 274 -16.71 -19.57 1.72
N VAL A 275 -16.95 -18.33 1.24
CA VAL A 275 -17.77 -17.35 1.95
C VAL A 275 -19.20 -17.81 2.11
N GLU A 276 -19.82 -18.41 1.09
CA GLU A 276 -21.17 -18.98 1.17
C GLU A 276 -21.31 -20.05 2.25
N ARG A 277 -20.28 -20.90 2.43
CA ARG A 277 -20.28 -21.96 3.44
C ARG A 277 -19.87 -21.49 4.82
N HIS A 278 -19.00 -20.50 4.92
CA HIS A 278 -18.44 -19.98 6.17
C HIS A 278 -18.61 -18.46 6.31
N PRO A 279 -19.83 -17.90 6.23
CA PRO A 279 -20.05 -16.45 6.14
C PRO A 279 -19.66 -15.68 7.40
N TRP A 280 -19.72 -16.32 8.58
CA TRP A 280 -19.55 -15.62 9.86
C TRP A 280 -18.11 -15.53 10.33
N PHE A 281 -17.34 -16.62 10.24
CA PHE A 281 -15.99 -16.70 10.80
C PHE A 281 -14.93 -17.09 9.76
N GLY A 282 -15.35 -17.39 8.52
CA GLY A 282 -14.45 -17.87 7.46
C GLY A 282 -13.91 -19.26 7.73
N THR A 283 -12.89 -19.65 6.96
CA THR A 283 -12.17 -20.94 7.09
C THR A 283 -10.93 -20.83 7.98
N GLY A 284 -10.70 -19.68 8.59
CA GLY A 284 -9.49 -19.36 9.34
C GLY A 284 -8.45 -18.59 8.49
N PRO A 285 -7.57 -17.82 9.14
CA PRO A 285 -6.45 -17.16 8.47
C PRO A 285 -5.57 -18.18 7.73
N ASP A 286 -5.23 -17.92 6.47
CA ASP A 286 -4.60 -18.86 5.52
C ASP A 286 -5.46 -20.09 5.12
N GLY A 287 -6.69 -20.23 5.61
CA GLY A 287 -7.62 -21.31 5.23
C GLY A 287 -7.83 -21.42 3.72
N PRO A 288 -8.08 -20.34 2.98
CA PRO A 288 -8.18 -20.40 1.52
C PRO A 288 -6.99 -21.05 0.83
N LYS A 289 -5.77 -20.88 1.35
CA LYS A 289 -4.57 -21.54 0.80
C LYS A 289 -4.58 -23.05 1.00
N ILE A 290 -5.09 -23.52 2.14
CA ILE A 290 -5.01 -24.92 2.57
C ILE A 290 -6.17 -25.70 1.99
N GLU A 291 -7.37 -25.13 2.06
CA GLU A 291 -8.61 -25.79 1.72
C GLU A 291 -9.07 -25.50 0.29
N PHE A 292 -8.30 -24.77 -0.52
CA PHE A 292 -8.68 -24.30 -1.85
C PHE A 292 -9.35 -25.39 -2.71
N ASN A 293 -8.72 -26.56 -2.77
CA ASN A 293 -9.16 -27.67 -3.63
C ASN A 293 -10.55 -28.24 -3.25
N GLN A 294 -10.97 -28.09 -1.99
CA GLN A 294 -12.27 -28.60 -1.50
C GLN A 294 -13.43 -27.73 -1.98
N TYR A 295 -13.16 -26.44 -2.28
CA TYR A 295 -14.18 -25.45 -2.67
C TYR A 295 -14.20 -25.13 -4.15
N ILE A 296 -13.30 -25.71 -4.96
CA ILE A 296 -13.31 -25.49 -6.41
C ILE A 296 -14.67 -25.90 -6.98
N PRO A 297 -15.33 -25.03 -7.77
CA PRO A 297 -16.59 -25.40 -8.42
C PRO A 297 -16.45 -26.63 -9.30
N PRO A 298 -17.43 -27.57 -9.30
CA PRO A 298 -17.32 -28.84 -10.03
C PRO A 298 -17.28 -28.67 -11.56
N ASP A 299 -17.74 -27.55 -12.07
CA ASP A 299 -17.74 -27.19 -13.50
C ASP A 299 -16.41 -26.56 -13.95
N VAL A 300 -15.44 -26.36 -13.04
CA VAL A 300 -14.11 -25.89 -13.41
C VAL A 300 -13.30 -27.02 -14.03
N PRO A 301 -12.85 -26.86 -15.29
CA PRO A 301 -12.11 -27.92 -15.98
C PRO A 301 -10.75 -28.15 -15.32
N ARG A 302 -10.28 -29.40 -15.45
CA ARG A 302 -8.93 -29.81 -15.03
C ARG A 302 -8.07 -30.12 -16.26
N PRO A 303 -6.77 -29.80 -16.26
CA PRO A 303 -6.02 -29.13 -15.18
C PRO A 303 -6.44 -27.65 -15.01
N LEU A 304 -6.21 -27.12 -13.80
CA LEU A 304 -6.50 -25.70 -13.52
C LEU A 304 -5.62 -24.78 -14.40
N PRO A 305 -6.13 -23.59 -14.76
CA PRO A 305 -5.31 -22.58 -15.46
C PRO A 305 -4.01 -22.29 -14.73
N VAL A 306 -2.94 -22.03 -15.46
CA VAL A 306 -1.64 -21.66 -14.86
C VAL A 306 -1.80 -20.39 -14.04
N GLY A 307 -1.34 -20.42 -12.79
CA GLY A 307 -1.43 -19.27 -11.89
C GLY A 307 -1.12 -19.64 -10.43
N TYR A 308 -1.13 -18.64 -9.56
CA TYR A 308 -0.90 -18.80 -8.14
C TYR A 308 -2.22 -18.92 -7.37
N TYR A 309 -2.36 -19.96 -6.56
CA TYR A 309 -3.57 -20.30 -5.81
C TYR A 309 -3.38 -20.18 -4.28
N GLY A 310 -2.31 -19.54 -3.83
CA GLY A 310 -2.02 -19.33 -2.41
C GLY A 310 -2.86 -18.24 -1.73
N HIS A 311 -3.55 -17.41 -2.52
CA HIS A 311 -4.53 -16.41 -2.06
C HIS A 311 -5.54 -16.10 -3.17
N LEU A 312 -6.62 -15.38 -2.83
CA LEU A 312 -7.75 -15.17 -3.74
C LEU A 312 -7.59 -13.96 -4.69
N HIS A 313 -6.46 -13.24 -4.67
CA HIS A 313 -6.22 -12.06 -5.49
C HIS A 313 -7.37 -11.02 -5.46
N ASN A 314 -7.95 -10.85 -4.29
CA ASN A 314 -8.98 -9.88 -3.99
C ASN A 314 -9.04 -9.73 -2.47
N VAL A 315 -8.73 -8.55 -1.95
CA VAL A 315 -8.62 -8.33 -0.50
C VAL A 315 -9.95 -8.52 0.24
N TYR A 316 -11.05 -8.14 -0.39
CA TYR A 316 -12.39 -8.25 0.20
C TYR A 316 -12.79 -9.72 0.33
N LEU A 317 -12.63 -10.45 -0.77
CA LEU A 317 -12.95 -11.86 -0.83
C LEU A 317 -12.00 -12.68 0.06
N GLN A 318 -10.70 -12.32 0.10
CA GLN A 318 -9.72 -12.96 0.96
C GLN A 318 -10.12 -12.81 2.44
N TYR A 319 -10.41 -11.58 2.89
CA TYR A 319 -10.80 -11.37 4.29
C TYR A 319 -12.14 -12.01 4.63
N ALA A 320 -13.11 -12.03 3.70
CA ALA A 320 -14.38 -12.68 3.93
C ALA A 320 -14.24 -14.22 3.99
N ALA A 321 -13.41 -14.82 3.13
CA ALA A 321 -13.16 -16.26 3.13
C ALA A 321 -12.29 -16.69 4.34
N ASP A 322 -11.26 -15.92 4.66
CA ASP A 322 -10.38 -16.18 5.83
C ASP A 322 -11.12 -16.04 7.15
N ARG A 323 -11.87 -14.91 7.35
CA ARG A 323 -12.26 -14.39 8.67
C ARG A 323 -13.75 -14.13 8.79
N GLY A 324 -14.52 -14.41 7.74
CA GLY A 324 -15.94 -14.10 7.66
C GLY A 324 -16.27 -12.65 7.26
N ILE A 325 -17.48 -12.46 6.78
CA ILE A 325 -18.02 -11.16 6.36
C ILE A 325 -17.95 -10.10 7.48
N PRO A 326 -18.33 -10.39 8.75
CA PRO A 326 -18.25 -9.39 9.80
C PRO A 326 -16.86 -8.81 9.99
N THR A 327 -15.83 -9.67 9.99
CA THR A 327 -14.42 -9.24 10.18
C THR A 327 -13.92 -8.45 8.95
N MET A 328 -14.28 -8.86 7.74
CA MET A 328 -14.02 -8.11 6.51
C MET A 328 -14.63 -6.72 6.59
N LEU A 329 -15.88 -6.57 7.05
CA LEU A 329 -16.55 -5.28 7.21
C LEU A 329 -15.86 -4.38 8.25
N MET A 330 -15.20 -4.93 9.29
CA MET A 330 -14.40 -4.13 10.22
C MET A 330 -13.19 -3.49 9.52
N MET A 331 -12.51 -4.22 8.64
CA MET A 331 -11.42 -3.63 7.84
C MET A 331 -11.96 -2.57 6.86
N MET A 332 -13.11 -2.80 6.23
CA MET A 332 -13.75 -1.78 5.39
C MET A 332 -14.10 -0.53 6.21
N TRP A 333 -14.55 -0.70 7.44
CA TRP A 333 -14.78 0.43 8.34
C TRP A 333 -13.50 1.22 8.62
N VAL A 334 -12.35 0.55 8.84
CA VAL A 334 -11.04 1.26 8.96
C VAL A 334 -10.80 2.15 7.73
N LEU A 335 -10.88 1.58 6.52
CA LEU A 335 -10.61 2.29 5.27
C LEU A 335 -11.56 3.49 5.05
N LEU A 336 -12.87 3.25 5.20
CA LEU A 336 -13.88 4.29 5.03
C LEU A 336 -13.79 5.37 6.10
N LYS A 337 -13.50 4.99 7.35
CA LYS A 337 -13.31 5.96 8.43
C LYS A 337 -12.13 6.89 8.16
N VAL A 338 -10.99 6.36 7.70
CA VAL A 338 -9.84 7.19 7.33
C VAL A 338 -10.21 8.17 6.22
N LEU A 339 -10.89 7.70 5.16
CA LEU A 339 -11.34 8.58 4.07
C LEU A 339 -12.22 9.73 4.57
N VAL A 340 -13.22 9.39 5.38
CA VAL A 340 -14.16 10.37 5.94
C VAL A 340 -13.46 11.34 6.87
N ASP A 341 -12.61 10.86 7.77
CA ASP A 341 -11.91 11.70 8.74
C ASP A 341 -10.94 12.65 8.03
N PHE A 342 -10.16 12.16 7.05
CA PHE A 342 -9.21 13.00 6.30
C PHE A 342 -9.93 14.00 5.39
N ALA A 343 -11.04 13.60 4.75
CA ALA A 343 -11.87 14.53 3.97
C ALA A 343 -12.50 15.62 4.86
N ARG A 344 -12.95 15.27 6.06
CA ARG A 344 -13.43 16.26 7.05
C ARG A 344 -12.29 17.17 7.53
N GLY A 345 -11.11 16.61 7.80
CA GLY A 345 -9.92 17.37 8.16
C GLY A 345 -9.54 18.38 7.08
N LEU A 346 -9.51 17.98 5.80
CA LEU A 346 -9.24 18.89 4.68
C LEU A 346 -10.21 20.05 4.58
N ARG A 347 -11.49 19.85 4.91
CA ARG A 347 -12.51 20.93 4.89
C ARG A 347 -12.29 21.99 5.97
N ARG A 348 -11.66 21.61 7.08
CA ARG A 348 -11.34 22.51 8.20
C ARG A 348 -10.04 23.28 7.98
N LEU A 349 -9.11 22.74 7.18
CA LEU A 349 -7.84 23.41 6.90
C LEU A 349 -8.01 24.68 6.05
N PRO A 350 -7.21 25.73 6.30
CA PRO A 350 -7.15 26.92 5.44
C PRO A 350 -6.92 26.54 3.98
N ARG A 351 -7.49 27.32 3.06
CA ARG A 351 -7.26 27.15 1.62
C ARG A 351 -5.82 27.54 1.29
N GLY A 352 -5.17 26.77 0.40
CA GLY A 352 -3.80 27.03 -0.06
C GLY A 352 -2.82 25.91 0.27
N PRO A 353 -1.58 25.98 -0.25
CA PRO A 353 -0.54 25.00 -0.03
C PRO A 353 -0.12 24.90 1.44
N GLY A 354 0.19 23.69 1.92
CA GLY A 354 0.62 23.48 3.30
C GLY A 354 0.88 22.04 3.68
N ASP A 355 1.63 21.82 4.75
CA ASP A 355 2.03 20.50 5.19
C ASP A 355 0.82 19.60 5.50
N ALA A 356 -0.13 20.07 6.31
CA ALA A 356 -1.30 19.28 6.64
C ALA A 356 -2.13 18.91 5.40
N ARG A 357 -2.24 19.81 4.41
CA ARG A 357 -3.01 19.56 3.19
C ARG A 357 -2.40 18.44 2.35
N PHE A 358 -1.09 18.47 2.08
CA PHE A 358 -0.49 17.40 1.27
C PHE A 358 -0.54 16.05 1.99
N ILE A 359 -0.34 16.02 3.32
CA ILE A 359 -0.39 14.80 4.12
C ILE A 359 -1.78 14.17 4.02
N LEU A 360 -2.85 14.95 4.17
CA LEU A 360 -4.21 14.44 4.09
C LEU A 360 -4.61 14.04 2.67
N HIS A 361 -4.24 14.84 1.64
CA HIS A 361 -4.49 14.43 0.25
C HIS A 361 -3.74 13.15 -0.12
N GLY A 362 -2.47 13.02 0.28
CA GLY A 362 -1.68 11.81 0.08
C GLY A 362 -2.26 10.61 0.80
N GLY A 363 -2.69 10.78 2.06
CA GLY A 363 -3.36 9.74 2.83
C GLY A 363 -4.66 9.26 2.18
N ILE A 364 -5.50 10.19 1.69
CA ILE A 364 -6.72 9.82 0.93
C ILE A 364 -6.34 9.06 -0.35
N ALA A 365 -5.34 9.54 -1.10
CA ALA A 365 -4.89 8.88 -2.33
C ALA A 365 -4.40 7.45 -2.07
N ILE A 366 -3.66 7.21 -0.98
CA ILE A 366 -3.21 5.87 -0.56
C ILE A 366 -4.40 4.97 -0.22
N VAL A 367 -5.40 5.47 0.52
CA VAL A 367 -6.59 4.67 0.84
C VAL A 367 -7.41 4.36 -0.42
N VAL A 368 -7.58 5.33 -1.32
CA VAL A 368 -8.25 5.10 -2.62
C VAL A 368 -7.48 4.07 -3.44
N ALA A 369 -6.16 4.16 -3.51
CA ALA A 369 -5.32 3.18 -4.19
C ALA A 369 -5.51 1.76 -3.62
N THR A 370 -5.49 1.64 -2.29
CA THR A 370 -5.72 0.37 -1.58
C THR A 370 -7.10 -0.21 -1.88
N LEU A 371 -8.15 0.62 -1.92
CA LEU A 371 -9.50 0.18 -2.27
C LEU A 371 -9.58 -0.32 -3.71
N VAL A 372 -8.99 0.42 -4.66
CA VAL A 372 -9.03 0.05 -6.09
C VAL A 372 -8.21 -1.21 -6.36
N GLU A 373 -6.98 -1.26 -5.86
CA GLU A 373 -6.09 -2.40 -6.04
C GLU A 373 -6.66 -3.67 -5.39
N GLY A 374 -7.27 -3.53 -4.23
CA GLY A 374 -7.85 -4.61 -3.46
C GLY A 374 -8.89 -5.45 -4.22
N PHE A 375 -9.47 -4.96 -5.30
CA PHE A 375 -10.33 -5.76 -6.20
C PHE A 375 -9.58 -6.81 -7.01
N ALA A 376 -8.28 -6.61 -7.23
CA ALA A 376 -7.51 -7.47 -8.13
C ALA A 376 -6.28 -8.11 -7.46
N GLU A 377 -5.92 -7.69 -6.23
CA GLU A 377 -4.75 -8.19 -5.48
C GLU A 377 -4.99 -8.20 -3.97
N TYR A 378 -4.05 -8.81 -3.23
CA TYR A 378 -4.10 -8.93 -1.78
C TYR A 378 -2.88 -8.23 -1.13
N ASN A 379 -2.50 -7.05 -1.58
CA ASN A 379 -1.30 -6.33 -1.10
C ASN A 379 -1.36 -5.90 0.39
N LEU A 380 -2.55 -5.70 0.97
CA LEU A 380 -2.66 -5.50 2.42
C LEU A 380 -2.25 -6.75 3.23
N GLY A 381 -2.09 -7.90 2.59
CA GLY A 381 -1.50 -9.10 3.18
C GLY A 381 0.02 -9.04 3.29
N ASP A 382 0.68 -8.18 2.51
CA ASP A 382 2.13 -7.98 2.56
C ASP A 382 2.50 -7.05 3.71
N SER A 383 3.44 -7.45 4.54
CA SER A 383 3.83 -6.69 5.73
C SER A 383 4.45 -5.34 5.39
N GLU A 384 5.14 -5.24 4.26
CA GLU A 384 5.79 -4.04 3.75
C GLU A 384 4.75 -3.00 3.35
N VAL A 385 3.82 -3.36 2.47
CA VAL A 385 2.74 -2.47 2.00
C VAL A 385 1.82 -2.08 3.15
N LEU A 386 1.48 -3.03 4.04
CA LEU A 386 0.70 -2.77 5.26
C LEU A 386 1.42 -1.76 6.18
N THR A 387 2.74 -1.90 6.35
CA THR A 387 3.54 -0.97 7.16
C THR A 387 3.43 0.46 6.63
N MET A 388 3.64 0.67 5.32
CA MET A 388 3.51 2.00 4.71
C MET A 388 2.09 2.55 4.83
N PHE A 389 1.08 1.72 4.63
CA PHE A 389 -0.32 2.08 4.82
C PHE A 389 -0.59 2.59 6.24
N LEU A 390 -0.14 1.86 7.27
CA LEU A 390 -0.31 2.24 8.68
C LEU A 390 0.45 3.52 9.04
N VAL A 391 1.66 3.72 8.49
CA VAL A 391 2.43 4.97 8.63
C VAL A 391 1.67 6.15 8.04
N ALA A 392 1.14 6.01 6.81
CA ALA A 392 0.38 7.07 6.16
C ALA A 392 -0.84 7.49 6.98
N ILE A 393 -1.57 6.51 7.54
CA ILE A 393 -2.73 6.77 8.43
C ILE A 393 -2.29 7.45 9.72
N ALA A 394 -1.24 6.96 10.38
CA ALA A 394 -0.71 7.54 11.62
C ALA A 394 -0.30 8.99 11.42
N CYS A 395 0.45 9.27 10.35
CA CYS A 395 0.89 10.61 9.99
C CYS A 395 -0.29 11.54 9.65
N GLY A 396 -1.32 11.03 8.95
CA GLY A 396 -2.52 11.80 8.65
C GLY A 396 -3.27 12.26 9.91
N TYR A 397 -3.51 11.34 10.84
CA TYR A 397 -4.13 11.68 12.13
C TYR A 397 -3.24 12.57 12.99
N ALA A 398 -1.92 12.37 12.99
CA ALA A 398 -0.99 13.24 13.70
C ALA A 398 -1.01 14.67 13.13
N ALA A 399 -1.08 14.81 11.79
CA ALA A 399 -1.18 16.11 11.14
C ALA A 399 -2.48 16.86 11.48
N MET A 400 -3.62 16.14 11.56
CA MET A 400 -4.90 16.72 12.00
C MET A 400 -4.80 17.20 13.45
N SER A 401 -4.29 16.38 14.36
CA SER A 401 -4.14 16.76 15.79
C SER A 401 -3.21 17.95 15.98
N ALA A 402 -2.16 18.09 15.17
CA ALA A 402 -1.25 19.24 15.21
C ALA A 402 -1.89 20.52 14.69
N ALA A 403 -2.82 20.42 13.73
CA ALA A 403 -3.58 21.57 13.22
C ALA A 403 -4.59 22.07 14.27
N ASP A 404 -5.37 21.17 14.87
CA ASP A 404 -6.37 21.52 15.92
C ASP A 404 -5.69 22.14 17.16
N GLY A 405 -4.51 21.64 17.57
CA GLY A 405 -3.74 22.21 18.67
C GLY A 405 -3.18 23.61 18.44
N LYS A 406 -2.99 24.03 17.19
CA LYS A 406 -2.59 25.41 16.85
C LYS A 406 -3.76 26.39 16.91
N GLU A 407 -4.96 25.98 16.52
CA GLU A 407 -6.17 26.80 16.62
C GLU A 407 -6.53 27.09 18.07
N SER A 408 -6.42 26.10 18.97
CA SER A 408 -6.68 26.29 20.40
C SER A 408 -5.62 27.09 21.14
N ALA A 409 -4.44 27.35 20.56
CA ALA A 409 -3.39 28.19 21.13
C ALA A 409 -3.44 29.65 20.65
N VAL A 410 -4.28 29.95 19.65
CA VAL A 410 -4.48 31.30 19.06
C VAL A 410 -5.84 31.88 19.47
N ALA A 411 -6.77 31.07 19.95
CA ALA A 411 -8.04 31.49 20.52
C ALA A 411 -7.91 31.68 22.04
#